data_89de001fcfe0aa52232fd572083469a7
#
_entry.id   89de001fcfe0aa52232fd572083469a7
#
_cell.length_a   1.000
_cell.length_b   1.000
_cell.length_c   1.000
_cell.angle_alpha   90.00
_cell.angle_beta   90.00
_cell.angle_gamma   90.00
#
_symmetry.space_group_name_H-M   'P 1'
#
loop_
_entity.id
_entity.type
_entity.pdbx_description
1 polymer ?
#
loop_
_entity_poly.entity_id
_entity_poly.type
_entity_poly.pdbx_seq_one_letter_code
_entity_poly.pdbx_strand_id
1 'polypeptide(L)'
;SLNVVAPLNLLIRQGSTGPAARGDRVTHVERLPARAATSAEWPSWVDPELVAGLRASGITAPWSHQAKAADFAWAGQSVVVATGTASGKSLCYLLPSLTAAAAGSGTTVYLAPTKALAADQLRAITDLGLTRVRAATYDGDTPMEERDWARRHADILLTNPDMLHHGL
;
A
#
# COMPACT_ATOMS: atom_id res chain seq x y z
N SER A 1 11.44 -5.66 -16.31
CA SER A 1 12.44 -4.60 -16.01
C SER A 1 11.91 -3.28 -16.54
N LEU A 2 11.20 -2.54 -15.73
CA LEU A 2 10.85 -1.15 -16.05
C LEU A 2 12.13 -0.30 -15.92
N ASN A 3 12.72 0.02 -17.06
CA ASN A 3 13.84 0.96 -17.14
C ASN A 3 13.31 2.39 -16.89
N VAL A 4 13.27 2.81 -15.64
CA VAL A 4 12.91 4.17 -15.22
C VAL A 4 13.98 5.21 -15.61
N VAL A 5 15.01 4.82 -16.35
CA VAL A 5 16.14 5.68 -16.74
C VAL A 5 15.79 6.62 -17.89
N ALA A 6 14.81 6.30 -18.73
CA ALA A 6 14.44 7.14 -19.87
C ALA A 6 13.83 8.50 -19.49
N PRO A 7 12.95 8.65 -18.50
CA PRO A 7 12.38 9.96 -18.15
C PRO A 7 13.41 10.89 -17.51
N LEU A 8 14.34 10.38 -16.69
CA LEU A 8 15.35 11.21 -16.02
C LEU A 8 16.37 11.78 -17.01
N ASN A 9 16.80 10.98 -17.99
CA ASN A 9 17.71 11.43 -19.04
C ASN A 9 17.03 12.45 -19.98
N LEU A 10 15.71 12.34 -20.18
CA LEU A 10 14.93 13.31 -20.97
C LEU A 10 14.82 14.65 -20.23
N LEU A 11 14.56 14.65 -18.93
CA LEU A 11 14.49 15.84 -18.08
C LEU A 11 15.86 16.54 -18.00
N ILE A 12 16.95 15.79 -17.89
CA ILE A 12 18.32 16.33 -17.90
C ILE A 12 18.66 16.97 -19.26
N ARG A 13 18.22 16.38 -20.38
CA ARG A 13 18.42 16.95 -21.73
C ARG A 13 17.56 18.17 -22.00
N GLN A 14 16.32 18.21 -21.52
CA GLN A 14 15.45 19.39 -21.69
C GLN A 14 15.91 20.59 -20.86
N GLY A 15 16.55 20.37 -19.71
CA GLY A 15 17.14 21.44 -18.91
C GLY A 15 18.42 22.06 -19.49
N SER A 16 19.02 21.46 -20.56
CA SER A 16 20.30 21.93 -21.13
C SER A 16 20.17 22.66 -22.47
N THR A 17 18.97 22.82 -23.06
CA THR A 17 18.81 23.35 -24.44
C THR A 17 17.91 24.59 -24.60
N GLY A 18 17.49 25.27 -23.52
CA GLY A 18 16.72 26.52 -23.57
C GLY A 18 17.53 27.74 -23.14
N PRO A 19 17.18 28.98 -23.58
CA PRO A 19 17.82 30.19 -23.08
C PRO A 19 17.56 30.28 -21.57
N ALA A 20 18.62 30.29 -20.81
CA ALA A 20 18.72 30.14 -19.37
C ALA A 20 17.70 30.96 -18.57
N ALA A 21 16.66 30.34 -18.06
CA ALA A 21 16.07 30.74 -16.81
C ALA A 21 17.12 30.45 -15.71
N ARG A 22 17.65 31.51 -15.11
CA ARG A 22 18.58 31.40 -13.96
C ARG A 22 17.84 30.75 -12.80
N GLY A 23 18.06 29.47 -12.55
CA GLY A 23 17.50 28.82 -11.36
C GLY A 23 17.53 27.30 -11.34
N ASP A 24 17.32 26.62 -12.48
CA ASP A 24 17.09 25.16 -12.50
C ASP A 24 18.26 24.39 -13.17
N ARG A 25 19.50 24.59 -12.70
CA ARG A 25 20.59 23.72 -13.10
C ARG A 25 20.65 22.51 -12.16
N VAL A 26 20.46 21.32 -12.73
CA VAL A 26 20.79 20.07 -12.03
C VAL A 26 22.29 20.13 -11.69
N THR A 27 22.61 20.31 -10.43
CA THR A 27 23.99 20.49 -9.94
C THR A 27 24.63 19.16 -9.54
N HIS A 28 23.82 18.13 -9.28
CA HIS A 28 24.29 16.82 -8.91
C HIS A 28 23.31 15.72 -9.34
N VAL A 29 23.83 14.60 -9.85
CA VAL A 29 23.07 13.38 -10.15
C VAL A 29 23.79 12.21 -9.51
N GLU A 30 23.18 11.63 -8.48
CA GLU A 30 23.67 10.42 -7.86
C GLU A 30 22.95 9.20 -8.46
N ARG A 31 23.73 8.23 -8.92
CA ARG A 31 23.21 6.95 -9.40
C ARG A 31 23.36 5.90 -8.30
N LEU A 32 22.24 5.61 -7.63
CA LEU A 32 22.20 4.52 -6.67
C LEU A 32 22.21 3.18 -7.42
N PRO A 33 23.07 2.23 -7.04
CA PRO A 33 23.07 0.91 -7.63
C PRO A 33 21.77 0.18 -7.32
N ALA A 34 21.26 -0.59 -8.30
CA ALA A 34 20.10 -1.44 -8.08
C ALA A 34 20.40 -2.45 -6.97
N ARG A 35 19.57 -2.51 -5.95
CA ARG A 35 19.63 -3.57 -4.95
C ARG A 35 18.98 -4.82 -5.52
N ALA A 36 19.65 -5.97 -5.43
CA ALA A 36 19.06 -7.25 -5.76
C ALA A 36 17.87 -7.50 -4.81
N ALA A 37 16.68 -7.60 -5.38
CA ALA A 37 15.48 -7.96 -4.62
C ALA A 37 15.32 -9.48 -4.69
N THR A 38 15.10 -10.11 -3.54
CA THR A 38 14.83 -11.54 -3.44
C THR A 38 13.31 -11.72 -3.30
N SER A 39 12.69 -12.43 -4.23
CA SER A 39 11.29 -12.84 -4.12
C SER A 39 11.16 -14.04 -3.16
N ALA A 40 9.97 -14.22 -2.60
CA ALA A 40 9.58 -15.37 -1.81
C ALA A 40 8.32 -16.01 -2.41
N GLU A 41 8.03 -17.23 -2.02
CA GLU A 41 6.73 -17.83 -2.30
C GLU A 41 5.63 -17.15 -1.49
N TRP A 42 4.39 -17.26 -1.96
CA TRP A 42 3.23 -16.81 -1.20
C TRP A 42 3.11 -17.66 0.07
N PRO A 43 2.99 -17.05 1.25
CA PRO A 43 2.75 -17.82 2.47
C PRO A 43 1.47 -18.68 2.33
N SER A 44 1.51 -19.92 2.79
CA SER A 44 0.42 -20.88 2.60
C SER A 44 -0.89 -20.49 3.29
N TRP A 45 -0.84 -19.60 4.27
CA TRP A 45 -2.00 -19.08 4.98
C TRP A 45 -2.73 -17.95 4.25
N VAL A 46 -2.12 -17.36 3.19
CA VAL A 46 -2.73 -16.26 2.44
C VAL A 46 -3.93 -16.78 1.65
N ASP A 47 -5.03 -16.04 1.73
CA ASP A 47 -6.27 -16.36 1.00
C ASP A 47 -6.02 -16.50 -0.50
N PRO A 48 -6.47 -17.60 -1.13
CA PRO A 48 -6.23 -17.83 -2.56
C PRO A 48 -6.86 -16.79 -3.49
N GLU A 49 -8.02 -16.20 -3.12
CA GLU A 49 -8.68 -15.14 -3.90
C GLU A 49 -7.81 -13.88 -3.87
N LEU A 50 -7.21 -13.55 -2.71
CA LEU A 50 -6.27 -12.45 -2.59
C LEU A 50 -5.02 -12.67 -3.45
N VAL A 51 -4.43 -13.86 -3.45
CA VAL A 51 -3.28 -14.19 -4.31
C VAL A 51 -3.65 -14.03 -5.79
N ALA A 52 -4.84 -14.48 -6.18
CA ALA A 52 -5.33 -14.34 -7.55
C ALA A 52 -5.50 -12.86 -7.96
N GLY A 53 -6.11 -12.03 -7.10
CA GLY A 53 -6.26 -10.58 -7.33
C GLY A 53 -4.92 -9.87 -7.46
N LEU A 54 -3.96 -10.18 -6.57
CA LEU A 54 -2.60 -9.61 -6.62
C LEU A 54 -1.85 -10.01 -7.91
N ARG A 55 -1.98 -11.27 -8.34
CA ARG A 55 -1.39 -11.71 -9.62
C ARG A 55 -2.03 -11.01 -10.81
N ALA A 56 -3.34 -10.82 -10.81
CA ALA A 56 -4.05 -10.08 -11.85
C ALA A 56 -3.61 -8.60 -11.92
N SER A 57 -3.26 -8.00 -10.78
CA SER A 57 -2.69 -6.65 -10.71
C SER A 57 -1.18 -6.58 -11.07
N GLY A 58 -0.55 -7.71 -11.45
CA GLY A 58 0.84 -7.78 -11.89
C GLY A 58 1.84 -8.12 -10.78
N ILE A 59 1.40 -8.44 -9.57
CA ILE A 59 2.27 -8.87 -8.46
C ILE A 59 2.37 -10.39 -8.48
N THR A 60 3.41 -10.92 -9.11
CA THR A 60 3.59 -12.36 -9.29
C THR A 60 4.04 -13.10 -8.04
N ALA A 61 4.81 -12.45 -7.18
CA ALA A 61 5.32 -12.96 -5.91
C ALA A 61 5.65 -11.81 -4.95
N PRO A 62 5.58 -12.02 -3.63
CA PRO A 62 6.04 -11.04 -2.66
C PRO A 62 7.58 -10.98 -2.61
N TRP A 63 8.12 -9.86 -2.18
CA TRP A 63 9.52 -9.80 -1.78
C TRP A 63 9.74 -10.53 -0.45
N SER A 64 10.92 -11.06 -0.21
CA SER A 64 11.25 -11.80 1.01
C SER A 64 10.95 -11.04 2.30
N HIS A 65 11.23 -9.73 2.33
CA HIS A 65 10.90 -8.89 3.48
C HIS A 65 9.40 -8.70 3.69
N GLN A 66 8.61 -8.67 2.60
CA GLN A 66 7.15 -8.55 2.66
C GLN A 66 6.54 -9.84 3.23
N ALA A 67 6.92 -11.00 2.70
CA ALA A 67 6.46 -12.29 3.18
C ALA A 67 6.81 -12.49 4.66
N LYS A 68 8.06 -12.22 5.04
CA LYS A 68 8.52 -12.34 6.43
C LYS A 68 7.78 -11.41 7.39
N ALA A 69 7.55 -10.15 7.01
CA ALA A 69 6.78 -9.21 7.83
C ALA A 69 5.32 -9.66 7.97
N ALA A 70 4.72 -10.16 6.89
CA ALA A 70 3.37 -10.68 6.89
C ALA A 70 3.23 -11.94 7.77
N ASP A 71 4.20 -12.85 7.74
CA ASP A 71 4.23 -14.04 8.60
C ASP A 71 4.27 -13.68 10.08
N PHE A 72 5.09 -12.71 10.48
CA PHE A 72 5.11 -12.24 11.86
C PHE A 72 3.78 -11.62 12.28
N ALA A 73 3.20 -10.78 11.43
CA ALA A 73 1.89 -10.16 11.71
C ALA A 73 0.78 -11.22 11.79
N TRP A 74 0.78 -12.21 10.91
CA TRP A 74 -0.17 -13.35 10.94
C TRP A 74 -0.04 -14.19 12.20
N ALA A 75 1.18 -14.33 12.72
CA ALA A 75 1.44 -14.99 14.01
C ALA A 75 1.09 -14.10 15.23
N GLY A 76 0.43 -12.97 15.06
CA GLY A 76 0.00 -12.07 16.14
C GLY A 76 1.12 -11.21 16.72
N GLN A 77 2.26 -11.08 16.03
CA GLN A 77 3.38 -10.26 16.48
C GLN A 77 3.28 -8.84 15.94
N SER A 78 3.68 -7.86 16.75
CA SER A 78 3.85 -6.48 16.28
C SER A 78 5.07 -6.37 15.37
N VAL A 79 4.89 -5.70 14.22
CA VAL A 79 5.92 -5.59 13.18
C VAL A 79 6.20 -4.13 12.84
N VAL A 80 7.47 -3.77 12.76
CA VAL A 80 7.93 -2.49 12.21
C VAL A 80 8.70 -2.76 10.92
N VAL A 81 8.27 -2.14 9.82
CA VAL A 81 8.92 -2.29 8.50
C VAL A 81 9.65 -0.99 8.14
N ALA A 82 10.96 -0.99 8.36
CA ALA A 82 11.86 0.13 8.05
C ALA A 82 12.59 -0.14 6.73
N THR A 83 11.98 0.25 5.62
CA THR A 83 12.56 0.13 4.27
C THR A 83 12.39 1.46 3.52
N GLY A 84 13.19 1.66 2.46
CA GLY A 84 13.09 2.86 1.61
C GLY A 84 11.69 3.06 1.01
N THR A 85 11.43 4.24 0.46
CA THR A 85 10.21 4.53 -0.31
C THR A 85 10.11 3.61 -1.53
N ALA A 86 8.90 3.35 -2.00
CA ALA A 86 8.63 2.48 -3.15
C ALA A 86 9.10 1.01 -3.01
N SER A 87 9.30 0.52 -1.77
CA SER A 87 9.68 -0.88 -1.51
C SER A 87 8.49 -1.85 -1.42
N GLY A 88 7.28 -1.37 -1.74
CA GLY A 88 6.07 -2.19 -1.69
C GLY A 88 5.62 -2.61 -0.29
N LYS A 89 5.87 -1.79 0.74
CA LYS A 89 5.50 -2.06 2.14
C LYS A 89 4.05 -2.47 2.35
N SER A 90 3.16 -2.10 1.43
CA SER A 90 1.73 -2.39 1.52
C SER A 90 1.43 -3.89 1.67
N LEU A 91 2.15 -4.77 0.99
CA LEU A 91 1.95 -6.21 1.13
C LEU A 91 2.24 -6.74 2.54
N CYS A 92 3.12 -6.09 3.31
CA CYS A 92 3.43 -6.51 4.67
C CYS A 92 2.20 -6.55 5.58
N TYR A 93 1.24 -5.63 5.36
CA TYR A 93 0.01 -5.56 6.15
C TYR A 93 -1.24 -5.99 5.37
N LEU A 94 -1.26 -5.83 4.05
CA LEU A 94 -2.42 -6.24 3.24
C LEU A 94 -2.61 -7.76 3.27
N LEU A 95 -1.53 -8.55 3.19
CA LEU A 95 -1.64 -10.00 3.22
C LEU A 95 -2.35 -10.51 4.47
N PRO A 96 -1.90 -10.20 5.71
CA PRO A 96 -2.57 -10.68 6.90
C PRO A 96 -3.95 -10.05 7.10
N SER A 97 -4.11 -8.75 6.85
CA SER A 97 -5.38 -8.05 7.09
C SER A 97 -6.49 -8.52 6.16
N LEU A 98 -6.23 -8.63 4.87
CA LEU A 98 -7.24 -9.05 3.90
C LEU A 98 -7.55 -10.54 4.01
N THR A 99 -6.57 -11.38 4.38
CA THR A 99 -6.82 -12.80 4.67
C THR A 99 -7.69 -12.97 5.92
N ALA A 100 -7.41 -12.24 6.99
CA ALA A 100 -8.24 -12.25 8.20
C ALA A 100 -9.66 -11.74 7.92
N ALA A 101 -9.80 -10.66 7.15
CA ALA A 101 -11.09 -10.12 6.72
C ALA A 101 -11.88 -11.14 5.90
N ALA A 102 -11.26 -11.80 4.93
CA ALA A 102 -11.90 -12.84 4.11
C ALA A 102 -12.36 -14.06 4.94
N ALA A 103 -11.67 -14.34 6.05
CA ALA A 103 -12.04 -15.37 7.01
C ALA A 103 -13.07 -14.93 8.06
N GLY A 104 -13.50 -13.64 8.05
CA GLY A 104 -14.41 -13.08 9.05
C GLY A 104 -13.81 -12.98 10.46
N SER A 105 -12.48 -12.84 10.57
CA SER A 105 -11.74 -12.87 11.84
C SER A 105 -11.65 -11.49 12.52
N GLY A 106 -12.64 -10.63 12.35
CA GLY A 106 -12.69 -9.29 12.96
C GLY A 106 -12.43 -8.16 11.98
N THR A 107 -12.28 -6.94 12.52
CA THR A 107 -12.07 -5.72 11.73
C THR A 107 -10.64 -5.24 11.84
N THR A 108 -10.00 -4.95 10.72
CA THR A 108 -8.71 -4.27 10.66
C THR A 108 -8.90 -2.76 10.57
N VAL A 109 -8.23 -2.01 11.42
CA VAL A 109 -8.19 -0.54 11.33
C VAL A 109 -6.87 -0.12 10.68
N TYR A 110 -6.98 0.57 9.54
CA TYR A 110 -5.86 1.17 8.84
C TYR A 110 -5.79 2.68 9.12
N LEU A 111 -4.71 3.12 9.76
CA LEU A 111 -4.50 4.54 10.07
C LEU A 111 -3.64 5.19 8.99
N ALA A 112 -4.26 6.06 8.20
CA ALA A 112 -3.57 6.86 7.20
C ALA A 112 -3.25 8.26 7.74
N PRO A 113 -2.08 8.84 7.45
CA PRO A 113 -1.76 10.21 7.85
C PRO A 113 -2.59 11.25 7.10
N THR A 114 -3.14 10.92 5.94
CA THR A 114 -3.99 11.81 5.12
C THR A 114 -5.18 11.07 4.54
N LYS A 115 -6.28 11.80 4.28
CA LYS A 115 -7.47 11.28 3.59
C LYS A 115 -7.14 10.76 2.19
N ALA A 116 -6.27 11.45 1.45
CA ALA A 116 -5.85 11.03 0.12
C ALA A 116 -5.20 9.64 0.15
N LEU A 117 -4.32 9.38 1.12
CA LEU A 117 -3.71 8.05 1.28
C LEU A 117 -4.74 6.98 1.66
N ALA A 118 -5.70 7.30 2.52
CA ALA A 118 -6.80 6.38 2.85
C ALA A 118 -7.62 6.03 1.60
N ALA A 119 -7.97 7.03 0.78
CA ALA A 119 -8.72 6.84 -0.47
C ALA A 119 -7.94 6.01 -1.50
N ASP A 120 -6.62 6.24 -1.62
CA ASP A 120 -5.76 5.45 -2.51
C ASP A 120 -5.66 3.99 -2.05
N GLN A 121 -5.57 3.75 -0.74
CA GLN A 121 -5.57 2.39 -0.20
C GLN A 121 -6.92 1.71 -0.37
N LEU A 122 -8.04 2.41 -0.15
CA LEU A 122 -9.36 1.86 -0.40
C LEU A 122 -9.51 1.43 -1.87
N ARG A 123 -9.09 2.29 -2.81
CA ARG A 123 -9.11 1.97 -4.24
C ARG A 123 -8.26 0.73 -4.54
N ALA A 124 -7.03 0.68 -4.03
CA ALA A 124 -6.14 -0.46 -4.22
C ALA A 124 -6.74 -1.78 -3.69
N ILE A 125 -7.43 -1.75 -2.55
CA ILE A 125 -8.13 -2.92 -1.99
C ILE A 125 -9.33 -3.30 -2.87
N THR A 126 -10.12 -2.32 -3.31
CA THR A 126 -11.30 -2.55 -4.16
C THR A 126 -10.90 -3.16 -5.50
N ASP A 127 -9.80 -2.69 -6.10
CA ASP A 127 -9.30 -3.16 -7.39
C ASP A 127 -8.83 -4.63 -7.36
N LEU A 128 -8.59 -5.20 -6.16
CA LEU A 128 -8.29 -6.62 -6.00
C LEU A 128 -9.52 -7.52 -6.25
N GLY A 129 -10.73 -6.97 -6.25
CA GLY A 129 -11.96 -7.69 -6.56
C GLY A 129 -12.35 -8.76 -5.53
N LEU A 130 -11.96 -8.62 -4.27
CA LEU A 130 -12.24 -9.59 -3.21
C LEU A 130 -13.74 -9.60 -2.87
N THR A 131 -14.41 -10.72 -3.06
CA THR A 131 -15.88 -10.81 -2.90
C THR A 131 -16.31 -10.88 -1.44
N ARG A 132 -15.43 -11.28 -0.53
CA ARG A 132 -15.70 -11.51 0.89
C ARG A 132 -15.16 -10.41 1.81
N VAL A 133 -14.61 -9.32 1.24
CA VAL A 133 -14.00 -8.24 2.02
C VAL A 133 -14.72 -6.93 1.77
N ARG A 134 -15.19 -6.30 2.82
CA ARG A 134 -15.84 -4.98 2.80
C ARG A 134 -14.88 -3.95 3.39
N ALA A 135 -14.36 -3.09 2.56
CA ALA A 135 -13.50 -1.99 2.97
C ALA A 135 -14.24 -0.66 2.88
N ALA A 136 -14.05 0.21 3.87
CA ALA A 136 -14.67 1.53 3.89
C ALA A 136 -13.74 2.57 4.51
N THR A 137 -13.87 3.82 4.06
CA THR A 137 -13.26 4.98 4.73
C THR A 137 -14.16 5.45 5.87
N TYR A 138 -13.52 5.96 6.92
CA TYR A 138 -14.17 6.58 8.05
C TYR A 138 -13.42 7.87 8.40
N ASP A 139 -13.91 8.99 7.91
CA ASP A 139 -13.29 10.30 8.12
C ASP A 139 -14.32 11.41 8.31
N GLY A 140 -13.84 12.66 8.49
CA GLY A 140 -14.70 13.81 8.77
C GLY A 140 -15.67 14.16 7.64
N ASP A 141 -15.38 13.76 6.40
CA ASP A 141 -16.22 14.06 5.23
C ASP A 141 -17.19 12.91 4.91
N THR A 142 -17.01 11.73 5.53
CA THR A 142 -17.90 10.59 5.37
C THR A 142 -19.26 10.90 5.98
N PRO A 143 -20.38 10.77 5.25
CA PRO A 143 -21.75 10.96 5.78
C PRO A 143 -22.03 10.08 6.99
N MET A 144 -22.90 10.55 7.89
CA MET A 144 -23.18 9.85 9.16
C MET A 144 -23.70 8.41 8.93
N GLU A 145 -24.57 8.22 7.96
CA GLU A 145 -25.11 6.89 7.63
C GLU A 145 -24.04 5.92 7.14
N GLU A 146 -23.11 6.43 6.34
CA GLU A 146 -21.96 5.64 5.85
C GLU A 146 -20.97 5.32 6.97
N ARG A 147 -20.76 6.26 7.92
CA ARG A 147 -19.96 5.99 9.13
C ARG A 147 -20.58 4.89 9.97
N ASP A 148 -21.87 4.95 10.19
CA ASP A 148 -22.61 3.94 10.97
C ASP A 148 -22.58 2.58 10.29
N TRP A 149 -22.67 2.57 8.96
CA TRP A 149 -22.53 1.33 8.20
C TRP A 149 -21.08 0.78 8.30
N ALA A 150 -20.10 1.64 8.10
CA ALA A 150 -18.68 1.25 8.15
C ALA A 150 -18.31 0.66 9.52
N ARG A 151 -18.74 1.28 10.61
CA ARG A 151 -18.51 0.76 11.99
C ARG A 151 -19.12 -0.61 12.23
N ARG A 152 -20.27 -0.90 11.63
CA ARG A 152 -21.00 -2.14 11.86
C ARG A 152 -20.62 -3.27 10.91
N HIS A 153 -20.14 -2.95 9.72
CA HIS A 153 -20.06 -3.90 8.63
C HIS A 153 -18.71 -3.98 7.93
N ALA A 154 -17.84 -2.97 8.08
CA ALA A 154 -16.55 -3.01 7.40
C ALA A 154 -15.60 -4.01 8.06
N ASP A 155 -14.94 -4.81 7.23
CA ASP A 155 -13.88 -5.73 7.63
C ASP A 155 -12.52 -5.02 7.61
N ILE A 156 -12.38 -3.97 6.75
CA ILE A 156 -11.24 -3.06 6.74
C ILE A 156 -11.77 -1.62 6.87
N LEU A 157 -11.38 -0.95 7.94
CA LEU A 157 -11.76 0.43 8.21
C LEU A 157 -10.55 1.35 8.02
N LEU A 158 -10.60 2.22 7.00
CA LEU A 158 -9.54 3.17 6.71
C LEU A 158 -9.88 4.53 7.31
N THR A 159 -9.06 5.01 8.21
CA THR A 159 -9.30 6.26 8.94
C THR A 159 -7.99 7.02 9.18
N ASN A 160 -8.06 8.10 9.92
CA ASN A 160 -6.90 8.88 10.34
C ASN A 160 -6.84 8.98 11.88
N PRO A 161 -5.69 9.41 12.46
CA PRO A 161 -5.53 9.48 13.90
C PRO A 161 -6.57 10.37 14.61
N ASP A 162 -6.98 11.48 13.99
CA ASP A 162 -7.96 12.41 14.58
C ASP A 162 -9.33 11.74 14.73
N MET A 163 -9.76 11.03 13.70
CA MET A 163 -11.04 10.31 13.72
C MET A 163 -11.00 9.12 14.68
N LEU A 164 -9.86 8.46 14.83
CA LEU A 164 -9.71 7.40 15.83
C LEU A 164 -9.86 7.96 17.26
N HIS A 165 -9.30 9.15 17.51
CA HIS A 165 -9.35 9.78 18.82
C HIS A 165 -10.75 10.29 19.20
N HIS A 166 -11.55 10.75 18.22
CA HIS A 166 -12.83 11.40 18.46
C HIS A 166 -14.07 10.57 18.10
N GLY A 167 -13.92 9.47 17.38
CA GLY A 167 -15.06 8.82 16.71
C GLY A 167 -15.17 7.30 16.82
N LEU A 168 -14.18 6.60 17.35
CA LEU A 168 -14.23 5.13 17.52
C LEU A 168 -14.33 4.73 18.98
#